data_f62a1fcf761936de4d2a7d26f08f44e0
#
_entry.id   f62a1fcf761936de4d2a7d26f08f44e0
#
_cell.length_a   1.000
_cell.length_b   1.000
_cell.length_c   1.000
_cell.angle_alpha   90.00
_cell.angle_beta   90.00
_cell.angle_gamma   90.00
#
_symmetry.space_group_name_H-M   'P 1'
#
loop_
_entity.id
_entity.type
_entity.pdbx_description
1 polymer ?
#
loop_
_entity_poly.entity_id
_entity_poly.type
_entity_poly.pdbx_seq_one_letter_code
_entity_poly.pdbx_strand_id
1 'polypeptide(L)'
;LPDSGVRRALRNRRSSFGRFDARRRLDSAHLSAVLAACAETRLAGDTDPSGELRLTRLYAFVNHVEGVEQGAYAYDPDRGELRLVAAGPQGSFLQRNYFLANYNLEQAGAVLVPTVRTTAVLDALGDRGYRLALGTVGAVSQSFYVASSALGLGAGVALGFDNVSFVERL
;
A
#
# COMPACT_ATOMS: atom_id res chain seq x y z
N LEU A 1 16.63 -6.05 4.21
CA LEU A 1 17.09 -6.42 2.86
C LEU A 1 18.62 -6.30 2.82
N PRO A 2 19.36 -7.24 2.22
CA PRO A 2 20.81 -7.10 2.08
C PRO A 2 21.16 -5.88 1.19
N ASP A 3 22.24 -5.15 1.51
CA ASP A 3 22.63 -3.89 0.83
C ASP A 3 22.71 -3.99 -0.70
N SER A 4 23.17 -5.11 -1.22
CA SER A 4 23.17 -5.38 -2.66
C SER A 4 21.76 -5.46 -3.26
N GLY A 5 20.77 -5.84 -2.46
CA GLY A 5 19.36 -5.90 -2.84
C GLY A 5 18.73 -4.52 -3.01
N VAL A 6 18.98 -3.58 -2.08
CA VAL A 6 18.40 -2.22 -2.13
C VAL A 6 18.91 -1.42 -3.34
N ARG A 7 20.22 -1.42 -3.58
CA ARG A 7 20.82 -0.73 -4.74
C ARG A 7 20.27 -1.26 -6.06
N ARG A 8 20.13 -2.58 -6.20
CA ARG A 8 19.55 -3.22 -7.37
C ARG A 8 18.05 -2.89 -7.50
N ALA A 9 17.31 -2.93 -6.39
CA ALA A 9 15.90 -2.58 -6.36
C ALA A 9 15.65 -1.14 -6.82
N LEU A 10 16.45 -0.18 -6.32
CA LEU A 10 16.35 1.23 -6.71
C LEU A 10 16.63 1.46 -8.22
N ARG A 11 17.56 0.72 -8.80
CA ARG A 11 17.85 0.80 -10.25
C ARG A 11 16.78 0.18 -11.11
N ASN A 12 16.15 -0.90 -10.63
CA ASN A 12 15.21 -1.71 -11.40
C ASN A 12 13.75 -1.34 -11.18
N ARG A 13 13.45 -0.58 -10.08
CA ARG A 13 12.07 -0.25 -9.76
C ARG A 13 11.42 0.56 -10.88
N ARG A 14 10.27 0.13 -11.33
CA ARG A 14 9.44 0.79 -12.33
C ARG A 14 7.99 0.39 -12.17
N SER A 15 7.08 1.20 -12.70
CA SER A 15 5.67 0.84 -12.78
C SER A 15 5.46 -0.31 -13.77
N SER A 16 4.73 -1.34 -13.34
CA SER A 16 4.38 -2.50 -14.16
C SER A 16 3.05 -2.24 -14.87
N PHE A 17 3.00 -1.24 -15.74
CA PHE A 17 1.76 -0.82 -16.40
C PHE A 17 0.89 -2.00 -16.85
N GLY A 18 -0.24 -2.19 -16.15
CA GLY A 18 -1.42 -2.86 -16.60
C GLY A 18 -1.38 -4.36 -16.87
N ARG A 19 -0.38 -5.10 -16.37
CA ARG A 19 -0.28 -6.52 -16.71
C ARG A 19 0.02 -7.38 -15.50
N PHE A 20 -0.89 -7.33 -14.53
CA PHE A 20 -0.92 -8.32 -13.47
C PHE A 20 -1.56 -9.61 -14.00
N ASP A 21 -1.16 -10.75 -13.46
CA ASP A 21 -1.61 -12.08 -13.88
C ASP A 21 -2.04 -12.89 -12.65
N ALA A 22 -3.33 -13.06 -12.46
CA ALA A 22 -3.94 -13.82 -11.37
C ALA A 22 -3.49 -15.29 -11.29
N ARG A 23 -3.00 -15.86 -12.41
CA ARG A 23 -2.46 -17.23 -12.43
C ARG A 23 -1.15 -17.35 -11.65
N ARG A 24 -0.44 -16.24 -11.47
CA ARG A 24 0.77 -16.13 -10.66
C ARG A 24 0.40 -15.55 -9.30
N ARG A 25 -0.02 -16.40 -8.39
CA ARG A 25 -0.39 -15.98 -7.05
C ARG A 25 0.81 -15.35 -6.33
N LEU A 26 0.53 -14.33 -5.53
CA LEU A 26 1.52 -13.69 -4.68
C LEU A 26 1.76 -14.58 -3.45
N ASP A 27 3.01 -14.82 -3.13
CA ASP A 27 3.41 -15.48 -1.89
C ASP A 27 3.05 -14.60 -0.68
N SER A 28 2.44 -15.20 0.35
CA SER A 28 2.04 -14.50 1.58
C SER A 28 3.23 -13.90 2.34
N ALA A 29 4.40 -14.55 2.31
CA ALA A 29 5.61 -14.00 2.91
C ALA A 29 6.09 -12.74 2.16
N HIS A 30 5.95 -12.69 0.84
CA HIS A 30 6.23 -11.49 0.06
C HIS A 30 5.26 -10.35 0.38
N LEU A 31 3.95 -10.64 0.50
CA LEU A 31 2.96 -9.65 0.93
C LEU A 31 3.30 -9.09 2.31
N SER A 32 3.62 -9.97 3.27
CA SER A 32 4.01 -9.60 4.64
C SER A 32 5.24 -8.68 4.65
N ALA A 33 6.28 -9.03 3.87
CA ALA A 33 7.51 -8.23 3.78
C ALA A 33 7.24 -6.83 3.18
N VAL A 34 6.38 -6.73 2.16
CA VAL A 34 6.00 -5.44 1.56
C VAL A 34 5.18 -4.60 2.54
N LEU A 35 4.19 -5.20 3.24
CA LEU A 35 3.39 -4.50 4.25
C LEU A 35 4.26 -3.96 5.39
N ALA A 36 5.17 -4.77 5.92
CA ALA A 36 6.11 -4.37 6.96
C ALA A 36 6.99 -3.19 6.49
N ALA A 37 7.58 -3.27 5.30
CA ALA A 37 8.39 -2.19 4.74
C ALA A 37 7.61 -0.88 4.56
N CYS A 38 6.34 -0.96 4.14
CA CYS A 38 5.45 0.20 4.03
C CYS A 38 5.10 0.79 5.40
N ALA A 39 4.79 -0.07 6.38
CA ALA A 39 4.39 0.35 7.72
C ALA A 39 5.54 0.95 8.53
N GLU A 40 6.78 0.55 8.27
CA GLU A 40 7.99 1.11 8.89
C GLU A 40 8.41 2.46 8.29
N THR A 41 7.76 2.91 7.21
CA THR A 41 8.11 4.17 6.55
C THR A 41 7.75 5.36 7.43
N ARG A 42 8.73 6.22 7.70
CA ARG A 42 8.60 7.47 8.47
C ARG A 42 9.17 8.64 7.68
N LEU A 43 8.60 9.80 7.89
CA LEU A 43 9.21 11.06 7.47
C LEU A 43 9.77 11.73 8.72
N ALA A 44 11.08 11.76 8.85
CA ALA A 44 11.75 12.56 9.87
C ALA A 44 11.67 14.05 9.49
N GLY A 45 11.48 14.91 10.49
CA GLY A 45 11.43 16.37 10.29
C GLY A 45 11.16 17.10 11.58
N ASP A 46 11.13 18.44 11.51
CA ASP A 46 10.97 19.33 12.67
C ASP A 46 9.64 19.15 13.41
N THR A 47 8.62 18.60 12.72
CA THR A 47 7.28 18.36 13.28
C THR A 47 7.15 17.02 13.98
N ASP A 48 8.06 16.10 13.74
CA ASP A 48 8.15 14.79 14.39
C ASP A 48 9.62 14.37 14.53
N PRO A 49 10.38 15.00 15.44
CA PRO A 49 11.78 14.68 15.66
C PRO A 49 12.03 13.24 16.13
N SER A 50 11.04 12.64 16.82
CA SER A 50 11.13 11.25 17.28
C SER A 50 10.80 10.23 16.17
N GLY A 51 10.09 10.66 15.10
CA GLY A 51 9.62 9.76 14.04
C GLY A 51 8.52 8.81 14.50
N GLU A 52 7.86 9.11 15.62
CA GLU A 52 6.82 8.23 16.20
C GLU A 52 5.42 8.47 15.59
N LEU A 53 5.24 9.61 14.92
CA LEU A 53 3.94 10.00 14.38
C LEU A 53 3.54 9.13 13.19
N ARG A 54 2.57 8.27 13.39
CA ARG A 54 2.00 7.45 12.30
C ARG A 54 0.84 8.19 11.63
N LEU A 55 1.12 8.90 10.55
CA LEU A 55 0.10 9.66 9.80
C LEU A 55 -0.76 8.79 8.88
N THR A 56 -0.30 7.57 8.58
CA THR A 56 -1.00 6.66 7.67
C THR A 56 -1.35 5.34 8.34
N ARG A 57 -2.47 4.75 7.91
CA ARG A 57 -2.80 3.34 8.16
C ARG A 57 -2.80 2.60 6.83
N LEU A 58 -2.41 1.34 6.85
CA LEU A 58 -2.42 0.49 5.66
C LEU A 58 -3.62 -0.46 5.69
N TYR A 59 -4.28 -0.52 4.54
CA TYR A 59 -5.25 -1.57 4.22
C TYR A 59 -4.73 -2.36 3.02
N ALA A 60 -5.14 -3.62 2.94
CA ALA A 60 -4.81 -4.52 1.84
C ALA A 60 -6.09 -5.16 1.29
N PHE A 61 -6.36 -4.96 0.02
CA PHE A 61 -7.32 -5.79 -0.72
C PHE A 61 -6.56 -7.00 -1.26
N VAL A 62 -6.88 -8.17 -0.73
CA VAL A 62 -6.24 -9.44 -1.10
C VAL A 62 -7.08 -10.11 -2.18
N ASN A 63 -6.54 -10.28 -3.39
CA ASN A 63 -7.22 -10.95 -4.48
C ASN A 63 -6.62 -12.35 -4.76
N HIS A 64 -5.30 -12.43 -5.00
CA HIS A 64 -4.63 -13.65 -5.43
C HIS A 64 -3.34 -13.86 -4.63
N VAL A 65 -3.47 -14.16 -3.32
CA VAL A 65 -2.37 -14.45 -2.41
C VAL A 65 -2.46 -15.89 -1.95
N GLU A 66 -1.34 -16.60 -1.86
CA GLU A 66 -1.29 -17.96 -1.38
C GLU A 66 -1.56 -18.01 0.13
N GLY A 67 -2.45 -18.90 0.55
CA GLY A 67 -2.76 -19.12 1.96
C GLY A 67 -3.52 -17.99 2.66
N VAL A 68 -3.96 -16.94 1.92
CA VAL A 68 -4.78 -15.84 2.45
C VAL A 68 -6.10 -15.79 1.70
N GLU A 69 -7.21 -15.75 2.43
CA GLU A 69 -8.53 -15.63 1.82
C GLU A 69 -8.74 -14.27 1.17
N GLN A 70 -9.55 -14.23 0.12
CA GLN A 70 -9.91 -12.97 -0.56
C GLN A 70 -10.71 -12.06 0.36
N GLY A 71 -10.34 -10.78 0.41
CA GLY A 71 -11.00 -9.82 1.27
C GLY A 71 -10.30 -8.47 1.33
N ALA A 72 -10.92 -7.54 2.05
CA ALA A 72 -10.27 -6.30 2.49
C ALA A 72 -9.82 -6.43 3.94
N TYR A 73 -8.60 -6.03 4.23
CA TYR A 73 -7.95 -6.18 5.52
C TYR A 73 -7.32 -4.88 5.99
N ALA A 74 -7.41 -4.60 7.29
CA ALA A 74 -6.56 -3.61 7.95
C ALA A 74 -5.26 -4.28 8.40
N TYR A 75 -4.13 -3.65 8.15
CA TYR A 75 -2.83 -4.14 8.62
C TYR A 75 -2.52 -3.58 10.00
N ASP A 76 -2.23 -4.46 10.96
CA ASP A 76 -1.72 -4.14 12.28
C ASP A 76 -0.18 -4.26 12.28
N PRO A 77 0.57 -3.16 12.24
CA PRO A 77 2.02 -3.23 12.15
C PRO A 77 2.70 -3.68 13.44
N ASP A 78 2.04 -3.50 14.61
CA ASP A 78 2.61 -3.85 15.90
C ASP A 78 2.57 -5.38 16.12
N ARG A 79 1.59 -6.05 15.47
CA ARG A 79 1.45 -7.50 15.49
C ARG A 79 1.91 -8.18 14.21
N GLY A 80 2.08 -7.42 13.12
CA GLY A 80 2.38 -7.97 11.80
C GLY A 80 1.20 -8.75 11.20
N GLU A 81 -0.04 -8.41 11.57
CA GLU A 81 -1.25 -9.19 11.24
C GLU A 81 -2.19 -8.44 10.32
N LEU A 82 -2.95 -9.21 9.52
CA LEU A 82 -4.07 -8.75 8.71
C LEU A 82 -5.38 -9.01 9.45
N ARG A 83 -6.11 -7.95 9.79
CA ARG A 83 -7.44 -8.02 10.39
C ARG A 83 -8.49 -7.85 9.32
N LEU A 84 -9.37 -8.84 9.15
CA LEU A 84 -10.45 -8.82 8.16
C LEU A 84 -11.41 -7.64 8.40
N VAL A 85 -11.69 -6.87 7.36
CA VAL A 85 -12.67 -5.77 7.32
C VAL A 85 -13.88 -6.18 6.49
N ALA A 86 -13.66 -6.71 5.28
CA ALA A 86 -14.72 -7.19 4.43
C ALA A 86 -14.30 -8.51 3.76
N ALA A 87 -15.09 -9.55 3.92
CA ALA A 87 -14.84 -10.87 3.34
C ALA A 87 -15.21 -10.92 1.85
N GLY A 88 -14.61 -11.89 1.16
CA GLY A 88 -14.94 -12.24 -0.23
C GLY A 88 -14.17 -11.44 -1.28
N PRO A 89 -14.37 -11.75 -2.57
CA PRO A 89 -13.59 -11.19 -3.67
C PRO A 89 -13.82 -9.70 -3.84
N GLN A 90 -12.74 -8.93 -3.92
CA GLN A 90 -12.77 -7.47 -4.07
C GLN A 90 -12.33 -7.00 -5.47
N GLY A 91 -11.89 -7.89 -6.34
CA GLY A 91 -11.33 -7.54 -7.65
C GLY A 91 -12.25 -6.68 -8.52
N SER A 92 -13.53 -7.05 -8.63
CA SER A 92 -14.52 -6.27 -9.38
C SER A 92 -14.82 -4.90 -8.76
N PHE A 93 -14.77 -4.79 -7.42
CA PHE A 93 -14.87 -3.51 -6.74
C PHE A 93 -13.69 -2.60 -7.10
N LEU A 94 -12.47 -3.11 -6.99
CA LEU A 94 -11.25 -2.38 -7.33
C LEU A 94 -11.25 -1.89 -8.77
N GLN A 95 -11.63 -2.76 -9.73
CA GLN A 95 -11.62 -2.42 -11.15
C GLN A 95 -12.69 -1.39 -11.53
N ARG A 96 -13.90 -1.49 -10.97
CA ARG A 96 -14.98 -0.52 -11.24
C ARG A 96 -14.71 0.87 -10.70
N ASN A 97 -14.01 0.97 -9.57
CA ASN A 97 -13.71 2.24 -8.90
C ASN A 97 -12.35 2.81 -9.32
N TYR A 98 -11.70 2.23 -10.32
CA TYR A 98 -10.49 2.75 -10.93
C TYR A 98 -10.82 3.41 -12.28
N PHE A 99 -10.55 4.72 -12.40
CA PHE A 99 -11.01 5.52 -13.54
C PHE A 99 -10.15 5.38 -14.80
N LEU A 100 -8.94 4.82 -14.67
CA LEU A 100 -8.01 4.67 -15.78
C LEU A 100 -7.96 3.22 -16.25
N ALA A 101 -7.53 3.00 -17.50
CA ALA A 101 -7.44 1.67 -18.11
C ALA A 101 -6.02 1.07 -18.08
N ASN A 102 -5.07 1.74 -17.43
CA ASN A 102 -3.66 1.35 -17.46
C ASN A 102 -3.27 0.28 -16.41
N TYR A 103 -4.20 -0.10 -15.51
CA TYR A 103 -4.04 -1.22 -14.58
C TYR A 103 -5.26 -2.14 -14.60
N ASN A 104 -5.01 -3.44 -14.59
CA ASN A 104 -5.99 -4.50 -14.39
C ASN A 104 -5.99 -4.92 -12.91
N LEU A 105 -6.57 -4.07 -12.05
CA LEU A 105 -6.49 -4.22 -10.58
C LEU A 105 -7.10 -5.52 -10.07
N GLU A 106 -8.12 -6.05 -10.75
CA GLU A 106 -8.72 -7.35 -10.41
C GLU A 106 -7.76 -8.53 -10.56
N GLN A 107 -6.71 -8.40 -11.38
CA GLN A 107 -5.69 -9.43 -11.60
C GLN A 107 -4.46 -9.26 -10.70
N ALA A 108 -4.37 -8.16 -9.95
CA ALA A 108 -3.28 -7.94 -9.00
C ALA A 108 -3.39 -8.91 -7.82
N GLY A 109 -2.27 -9.43 -7.35
CA GLY A 109 -2.22 -10.28 -6.15
C GLY A 109 -2.82 -9.60 -4.93
N ALA A 110 -2.41 -8.36 -4.69
CA ALA A 110 -2.98 -7.48 -3.68
C ALA A 110 -2.91 -6.01 -4.11
N VAL A 111 -3.82 -5.19 -3.56
CA VAL A 111 -3.80 -3.73 -3.70
C VAL A 111 -3.69 -3.12 -2.32
N LEU A 112 -2.61 -2.36 -2.06
CA LEU A 112 -2.38 -1.69 -0.79
C LEU A 112 -2.93 -0.26 -0.85
N VAL A 113 -3.64 0.14 0.22
CA VAL A 113 -4.27 1.47 0.31
C VAL A 113 -3.79 2.14 1.59
N PRO A 114 -2.87 3.10 1.50
CA PRO A 114 -2.55 3.98 2.61
C PRO A 114 -3.70 4.97 2.81
N THR A 115 -4.24 5.04 4.03
CA THR A 115 -5.29 5.97 4.41
C THR A 115 -4.79 6.99 5.42
N VAL A 116 -5.38 8.18 5.44
CA VAL A 116 -5.06 9.28 6.35
C VAL A 116 -6.33 9.75 7.04
N ARG A 117 -6.27 9.94 8.35
CA ARG A 117 -7.34 10.61 9.11
C ARG A 117 -7.13 12.11 9.01
N THR A 118 -7.58 12.70 7.90
CA THR A 118 -7.27 14.09 7.52
C THR A 118 -7.63 15.09 8.63
N THR A 119 -8.84 14.99 9.20
CA THR A 119 -9.27 15.90 10.27
C THR A 119 -8.33 15.83 11.47
N ALA A 120 -8.02 14.63 11.96
CA ALA A 120 -7.11 14.47 13.10
C ALA A 120 -5.69 14.99 12.82
N VAL A 121 -5.22 14.85 11.58
CA VAL A 121 -3.91 15.39 11.16
C VAL A 121 -3.93 16.92 11.13
N LEU A 122 -5.01 17.53 10.60
CA LEU A 122 -5.16 19.00 10.58
C LEU A 122 -5.32 19.58 11.98
N ASP A 123 -6.08 18.92 12.86
CA ASP A 123 -6.24 19.34 14.25
C ASP A 123 -4.91 19.31 15.02
N ALA A 124 -4.08 18.30 14.77
CA ALA A 124 -2.80 18.14 15.45
C ALA A 124 -1.68 19.02 14.89
N LEU A 125 -1.64 19.25 13.58
CA LEU A 125 -0.50 19.83 12.88
C LEU A 125 -0.83 21.10 12.06
N GLY A 126 -2.10 21.54 12.10
CA GLY A 126 -2.59 22.67 11.29
C GLY A 126 -2.47 22.42 9.79
N ASP A 127 -2.46 23.49 9.00
CA ASP A 127 -2.43 23.44 7.52
C ASP A 127 -1.20 22.68 6.95
N ARG A 128 -0.09 22.66 7.68
CA ARG A 128 1.11 21.90 7.30
C ARG A 128 0.86 20.38 7.34
N GLY A 129 -0.07 19.92 8.18
CA GLY A 129 -0.42 18.52 8.35
C GLY A 129 -0.83 17.85 7.04
N TYR A 130 -1.55 18.55 6.18
CA TYR A 130 -1.95 18.03 4.88
C TYR A 130 -0.74 17.65 4.00
N ARG A 131 0.25 18.56 3.92
CA ARG A 131 1.48 18.30 3.13
C ARG A 131 2.29 17.15 3.71
N LEU A 132 2.38 17.07 5.04
CA LEU A 132 3.08 15.98 5.73
C LEU A 132 2.41 14.64 5.47
N ALA A 133 1.08 14.59 5.53
CA ALA A 133 0.32 13.39 5.21
C ALA A 133 0.56 12.94 3.75
N LEU A 134 0.49 13.85 2.80
CA LEU A 134 0.77 13.54 1.38
C LEU A 134 2.23 13.10 1.17
N GLY A 135 3.18 13.76 1.83
CA GLY A 135 4.59 13.36 1.83
C GLY A 135 4.80 11.95 2.37
N THR A 136 4.10 11.62 3.46
CA THR A 136 4.13 10.26 4.05
C THR A 136 3.55 9.22 3.09
N VAL A 137 2.42 9.50 2.44
CA VAL A 137 1.85 8.61 1.42
C VAL A 137 2.83 8.39 0.26
N GLY A 138 3.52 9.45 -0.18
CA GLY A 138 4.57 9.37 -1.20
C GLY A 138 5.76 8.49 -0.75
N ALA A 139 6.20 8.64 0.49
CA ALA A 139 7.28 7.82 1.07
C ALA A 139 6.86 6.33 1.19
N VAL A 140 5.63 6.06 1.65
CA VAL A 140 5.06 4.71 1.68
C VAL A 140 5.01 4.09 0.28
N SER A 141 4.58 4.87 -0.73
CA SER A 141 4.56 4.44 -2.13
C SER A 141 5.96 4.10 -2.65
N GLN A 142 6.98 4.88 -2.27
CA GLN A 142 8.36 4.59 -2.63
C GLN A 142 8.88 3.32 -1.93
N SER A 143 8.59 3.13 -0.65
CA SER A 143 8.93 1.90 0.09
C SER A 143 8.28 0.68 -0.54
N PHE A 144 7.00 0.80 -0.94
CA PHE A 144 6.28 -0.23 -1.69
C PHE A 144 7.02 -0.62 -2.98
N TYR A 145 7.44 0.36 -3.80
CA TYR A 145 8.17 0.08 -5.04
C TYR A 145 9.52 -0.60 -4.77
N VAL A 146 10.27 -0.12 -3.78
CA VAL A 146 11.60 -0.66 -3.47
C VAL A 146 11.49 -2.09 -2.94
N ALA A 147 10.58 -2.33 -1.99
CA ALA A 147 10.36 -3.66 -1.41
C ALA A 147 9.89 -4.66 -2.50
N SER A 148 8.90 -4.27 -3.29
CA SER A 148 8.39 -5.11 -4.39
C SER A 148 9.50 -5.43 -5.41
N SER A 149 10.28 -4.43 -5.82
CA SER A 149 11.39 -4.62 -6.76
C SER A 149 12.49 -5.52 -6.18
N ALA A 150 12.78 -5.41 -4.89
CA ALA A 150 13.78 -6.27 -4.22
C ALA A 150 13.35 -7.74 -4.18
N LEU A 151 12.04 -7.99 -4.11
CA LEU A 151 11.42 -9.32 -4.13
C LEU A 151 11.14 -9.84 -5.54
N GLY A 152 11.48 -9.07 -6.59
CA GLY A 152 11.22 -9.45 -7.98
C GLY A 152 9.75 -9.35 -8.39
N LEU A 153 8.95 -8.60 -7.64
CA LEU A 153 7.53 -8.40 -7.92
C LEU A 153 7.30 -7.23 -8.88
N GLY A 154 6.27 -7.36 -9.71
CA GLY A 154 5.71 -6.23 -10.45
C GLY A 154 4.88 -5.35 -9.51
N ALA A 155 5.02 -4.03 -9.64
CA ALA A 155 4.33 -3.06 -8.81
C ALA A 155 3.87 -1.85 -9.62
N GLY A 156 2.85 -1.15 -9.12
CA GLY A 156 2.36 0.10 -9.71
C GLY A 156 1.60 0.91 -8.69
N VAL A 157 1.67 2.23 -8.79
CA VAL A 157 0.88 3.16 -7.96
C VAL A 157 -0.22 3.77 -8.81
N ALA A 158 -1.45 3.66 -8.35
CA ALA A 158 -2.65 4.18 -8.99
C ALA A 158 -3.19 5.37 -8.21
N LEU A 159 -3.55 6.46 -8.90
CA LEU A 159 -4.11 7.69 -8.31
C LEU A 159 -5.54 8.00 -8.80
N GLY A 160 -5.95 7.50 -9.93
CA GLY A 160 -7.27 7.79 -10.51
C GLY A 160 -8.34 6.82 -10.03
N PHE A 161 -8.84 6.97 -8.79
CA PHE A 161 -9.86 6.09 -8.23
C PHE A 161 -10.92 6.87 -7.43
N ASP A 162 -12.10 6.26 -7.25
CA ASP A 162 -13.18 6.79 -6.41
C ASP A 162 -12.87 6.60 -4.93
N ASN A 163 -12.27 7.61 -4.32
CA ASN A 163 -11.91 7.59 -2.91
C ASN A 163 -13.11 7.45 -1.95
N VAL A 164 -14.29 7.94 -2.33
CA VAL A 164 -15.49 7.82 -1.49
C VAL A 164 -15.90 6.37 -1.34
N SER A 165 -16.01 5.64 -2.47
CA SER A 165 -16.31 4.21 -2.45
C SER A 165 -15.27 3.40 -1.64
N PHE A 166 -13.99 3.79 -1.68
CA PHE A 166 -12.96 3.13 -0.87
C PHE A 166 -13.12 3.40 0.62
N VAL A 167 -13.46 4.64 1.02
CA VAL A 167 -13.72 4.99 2.44
C VAL A 167 -14.94 4.23 2.98
N GLU A 168 -16.00 4.09 2.17
CA GLU A 168 -17.19 3.32 2.55
C GLU A 168 -16.93 1.81 2.67
N ARG A 169 -15.93 1.30 1.95
CA ARG A 169 -15.56 -0.12 1.95
C ARG A 169 -14.66 -0.51 3.12
N LEU A 170 -13.82 0.40 3.61
CA LEU A 170 -12.79 0.18 4.63
C LEU A 170 -13.19 0.71 6.02
#